data_0b8fbff0e7891be8463b96426e778873
#
_entry.id   0b8fbff0e7891be8463b96426e778873
#
_cell.length_a   1.000
_cell.length_b   1.000
_cell.length_c   1.000
_cell.angle_alpha   90.00
_cell.angle_beta   90.00
_cell.angle_gamma   90.00
#
_symmetry.space_group_name_H-M   'P 1'
#
loop_
_entity.id
_entity.type
_entity.pdbx_description
1 polymer ?
#
loop_
_entity_poly.entity_id
_entity_poly.type
_entity_poly.pdbx_seq_one_letter_code
_entity_poly.pdbx_strand_id
1 'polypeptide(L)'
;MDGLGRDVQGEGALLRGQGEAVRVVLPGGVGAWAVTDPAVIRELLTDGRVSKDAYRHWPAWQRGEVGAEWPLAVWVSVQNLVTSYGAEHRRLRGLMGSAFTARRVGLLGPRVGEIAAGLLEGMEAAAREARGGVVDVRGLYAQPLPSRVMLELFGIPEEFRGALREIIEGFFATGVSLEDARRNYAALYRTMGELVAFKRRRPGEDLTSALIAAGSGADPADPGAPSDLADLTDVAGGVGAGGPEAPGGGGLSEKELVDNLIMLLSAGCEPTVNLLANAVVLLLREPGQLELVRSGRASWRDVVEEALRVEAPGANAILRYAVEDVRVGETVIPRGDALVIGFAAAGRDPGVHGEDAERFDVMRATRREHLSFGHGVHYCLGAPLARLEAEIALQALFDRFPGMRLAVEPGALRPTESFISNGPREVPVLLGPPTDGVR
;
A
#
# COMPACT_ATOMS: atom_id res chain seq x y z
N MET A 1 20.81 4.94 -0.66
CA MET A 1 19.45 5.28 -1.15
C MET A 1 18.89 6.43 -0.31
N ASP A 2 18.16 7.33 -0.95
CA ASP A 2 17.58 8.50 -0.26
C ASP A 2 16.40 8.09 0.64
N GLY A 3 16.58 8.24 1.94
CA GLY A 3 15.55 7.88 2.93
C GLY A 3 14.27 8.72 2.86
N LEU A 4 14.33 9.87 2.19
CA LEU A 4 13.20 10.77 2.01
C LEU A 4 12.51 10.60 0.64
N GLY A 5 13.07 9.77 -0.26
CA GLY A 5 12.48 9.51 -1.57
C GLY A 5 12.26 10.77 -2.43
N ARG A 6 13.15 11.76 -2.34
CA ARG A 6 13.01 13.05 -3.02
C ARG A 6 13.07 12.96 -4.54
N ASP A 7 13.81 11.97 -5.04
CA ASP A 7 13.93 11.67 -6.48
C ASP A 7 14.02 10.15 -6.70
N VAL A 8 12.90 9.48 -6.49
CA VAL A 8 12.76 8.03 -6.66
C VAL A 8 13.12 7.58 -8.09
N GLN A 9 12.76 8.40 -9.07
CA GLN A 9 12.94 8.06 -10.48
C GLN A 9 14.39 8.22 -10.92
N GLY A 10 15.04 9.32 -10.54
CA GLY A 10 16.47 9.55 -10.82
C GLY A 10 17.34 8.51 -10.09
N GLU A 11 17.04 8.19 -8.83
CA GLU A 11 17.74 7.12 -8.10
C GLU A 11 17.55 5.76 -8.79
N GLY A 12 16.34 5.44 -9.23
CA GLY A 12 16.05 4.22 -9.98
C GLY A 12 16.83 4.13 -11.29
N ALA A 13 16.94 5.21 -12.04
CA ALA A 13 17.72 5.28 -13.28
C ALA A 13 19.22 5.07 -13.03
N LEU A 14 19.77 5.68 -11.96
CA LEU A 14 21.15 5.48 -11.55
C LEU A 14 21.45 4.03 -11.18
N LEU A 15 20.56 3.39 -10.42
CA LEU A 15 20.72 1.99 -10.02
C LEU A 15 20.68 1.05 -11.23
N ARG A 16 19.74 1.24 -12.18
CA ARG A 16 19.71 0.45 -13.43
C ARG A 16 21.02 0.57 -14.22
N GLY A 17 21.61 1.76 -14.28
CA GLY A 17 22.88 1.98 -14.98
C GLY A 17 24.08 1.29 -14.33
N GLN A 18 23.98 0.84 -13.09
CA GLN A 18 25.07 0.18 -12.35
C GLN A 18 25.01 -1.34 -12.43
N GLY A 19 23.86 -1.95 -12.76
CA GLY A 19 23.71 -3.39 -12.91
C GLY A 19 22.39 -3.94 -12.41
N GLU A 20 22.22 -5.26 -12.55
CA GLU A 20 20.98 -5.98 -12.21
C GLU A 20 20.75 -6.08 -10.69
N ALA A 21 21.83 -6.17 -9.90
CA ALA A 21 21.80 -6.14 -8.44
C ALA A 21 22.95 -5.25 -7.91
N VAL A 22 22.62 -4.18 -7.23
CA VAL A 22 23.55 -3.14 -6.80
C VAL A 22 23.62 -3.07 -5.30
N ARG A 23 24.83 -3.07 -4.73
CA ARG A 23 25.03 -2.90 -3.28
C ARG A 23 24.66 -1.47 -2.88
N VAL A 24 23.76 -1.33 -1.91
CA VAL A 24 23.26 -0.04 -1.43
C VAL A 24 23.27 0.03 0.09
N VAL A 25 23.17 1.25 0.60
CA VAL A 25 22.93 1.53 2.02
C VAL A 25 21.54 2.13 2.15
N LEU A 26 20.68 1.46 2.92
CA LEU A 26 19.33 1.91 3.25
C LEU A 26 19.35 3.01 4.33
N PRO A 27 18.23 3.75 4.51
CA PRO A 27 18.09 4.65 5.64
C PRO A 27 18.46 3.98 6.96
N GLY A 28 19.22 4.68 7.82
CA GLY A 28 19.74 4.11 9.06
C GLY A 28 20.99 3.25 8.93
N GLY A 29 21.66 3.26 7.77
CA GLY A 29 22.99 2.63 7.58
C GLY A 29 22.95 1.12 7.27
N VAL A 30 21.79 0.54 7.01
CA VAL A 30 21.63 -0.89 6.76
C VAL A 30 22.02 -1.25 5.33
N GLY A 31 22.95 -2.21 5.16
CA GLY A 31 23.36 -2.70 3.85
C GLY A 31 22.31 -3.62 3.21
N ALA A 32 22.08 -3.44 1.90
CA ALA A 32 21.17 -4.28 1.12
C ALA A 32 21.60 -4.35 -0.35
N TRP A 33 20.89 -5.15 -1.14
CA TRP A 33 21.00 -5.21 -2.60
C TRP A 33 19.76 -4.59 -3.22
N ALA A 34 19.91 -3.55 -4.03
CA ALA A 34 18.82 -2.98 -4.81
C ALA A 34 18.70 -3.71 -6.15
N VAL A 35 17.47 -4.09 -6.51
CA VAL A 35 17.13 -4.73 -7.77
C VAL A 35 16.06 -3.90 -8.46
N THR A 36 16.32 -3.48 -9.71
CA THR A 36 15.45 -2.59 -10.48
C THR A 36 15.07 -3.15 -11.85
N ASP A 37 15.77 -4.17 -12.35
CA ASP A 37 15.45 -4.84 -13.62
C ASP A 37 14.14 -5.63 -13.49
N PRO A 38 13.13 -5.41 -14.36
CA PRO A 38 11.82 -6.06 -14.26
C PRO A 38 11.86 -7.58 -14.42
N ALA A 39 12.77 -8.12 -15.22
CA ALA A 39 12.88 -9.58 -15.45
C ALA A 39 13.49 -10.24 -14.20
N VAL A 40 14.57 -9.67 -13.68
CA VAL A 40 15.21 -10.13 -12.44
C VAL A 40 14.25 -10.03 -11.24
N ILE A 41 13.48 -8.94 -11.15
CA ILE A 41 12.46 -8.80 -10.11
C ILE A 41 11.43 -9.93 -10.17
N ARG A 42 10.91 -10.26 -11.37
CA ARG A 42 9.93 -11.35 -11.53
C ARG A 42 10.55 -12.70 -11.12
N GLU A 43 11.79 -12.96 -11.51
CA GLU A 43 12.51 -14.17 -11.10
C GLU A 43 12.64 -14.25 -9.57
N LEU A 44 13.19 -13.22 -8.94
CA LEU A 44 13.40 -13.20 -7.50
C LEU A 44 12.10 -13.29 -6.69
N LEU A 45 11.01 -12.68 -7.17
CA LEU A 45 9.71 -12.72 -6.46
C LEU A 45 9.01 -14.08 -6.57
N THR A 46 9.44 -14.95 -7.46
CA THR A 46 8.97 -16.35 -7.60
C THR A 46 9.96 -17.37 -7.06
N ASP A 47 11.19 -16.96 -6.76
CA ASP A 47 12.25 -17.85 -6.27
C ASP A 47 12.00 -18.22 -4.80
N GLY A 48 11.93 -19.53 -4.53
CA GLY A 48 11.80 -20.06 -3.18
C GLY A 48 13.01 -19.79 -2.28
N ARG A 49 14.13 -19.34 -2.83
CA ARG A 49 15.33 -18.91 -2.07
C ARG A 49 15.26 -17.46 -1.58
N VAL A 50 14.18 -16.75 -1.90
CA VAL A 50 13.99 -15.34 -1.52
C VAL A 50 12.82 -15.22 -0.57
N SER A 51 13.12 -14.99 0.70
CA SER A 51 12.16 -14.94 1.81
C SER A 51 11.72 -13.50 2.15
N LYS A 52 10.58 -13.36 2.83
CA LYS A 52 10.16 -12.12 3.51
C LYS A 52 10.29 -12.19 5.05
N ASP A 53 10.67 -13.32 5.57
CA ASP A 53 10.74 -13.58 7.01
C ASP A 53 12.11 -13.18 7.57
N ALA A 54 12.18 -11.99 8.16
CA ALA A 54 13.39 -11.46 8.78
C ALA A 54 13.85 -12.29 9.98
N TYR A 55 12.89 -12.81 10.75
CA TYR A 55 13.19 -13.60 11.94
C TYR A 55 13.90 -14.92 11.61
N ARG A 56 13.61 -15.49 10.44
CA ARG A 56 14.21 -16.76 10.00
C ARG A 56 15.44 -16.56 9.13
N HIS A 57 15.49 -15.50 8.33
CA HIS A 57 16.44 -15.45 7.23
C HIS A 57 17.30 -14.17 7.18
N TRP A 58 17.19 -13.28 8.19
CA TRP A 58 18.03 -12.10 8.29
C TRP A 58 18.91 -12.11 9.53
N PRO A 59 20.19 -12.58 9.43
CA PRO A 59 21.08 -12.70 10.57
C PRO A 59 21.31 -11.39 11.34
N ALA A 60 21.34 -10.23 10.65
CA ALA A 60 21.52 -8.94 11.32
C ALA A 60 20.34 -8.60 12.24
N TRP A 61 19.09 -8.97 11.84
CA TRP A 61 17.90 -8.85 12.68
C TRP A 61 17.94 -9.82 13.87
N GLN A 62 18.29 -11.08 13.61
CA GLN A 62 18.36 -12.13 14.64
C GLN A 62 19.38 -11.82 15.73
N ARG A 63 20.52 -11.17 15.38
CA ARG A 63 21.57 -10.80 16.32
C ARG A 63 21.36 -9.43 16.97
N GLY A 64 20.29 -8.72 16.62
CA GLY A 64 20.01 -7.38 17.11
C GLY A 64 20.97 -6.29 16.58
N GLU A 65 21.70 -6.56 15.50
CA GLU A 65 22.54 -5.57 14.80
C GLU A 65 21.68 -4.52 14.10
N VAL A 66 20.47 -4.91 13.69
CA VAL A 66 19.39 -4.05 13.23
C VAL A 66 18.23 -4.25 14.20
N GLY A 67 17.83 -3.22 14.89
CA GLY A 67 16.81 -3.29 15.96
C GLY A 67 15.65 -2.30 15.76
N ALA A 68 14.87 -2.13 16.81
CA ALA A 68 13.64 -1.33 16.81
C ALA A 68 13.86 0.17 16.52
N GLU A 69 15.09 0.68 16.75
CA GLU A 69 15.45 2.06 16.41
C GLU A 69 15.66 2.28 14.90
N TRP A 70 15.78 1.23 14.12
CA TRP A 70 15.92 1.37 12.69
C TRP A 70 14.64 1.99 12.09
N PRO A 71 14.74 3.07 11.28
CA PRO A 71 13.55 3.77 10.78
C PRO A 71 12.53 2.90 10.03
N LEU A 72 13.00 1.78 9.45
CA LEU A 72 12.15 0.86 8.70
C LEU A 72 11.81 -0.43 9.49
N ALA A 73 12.15 -0.49 10.79
CA ALA A 73 11.94 -1.69 11.61
C ALA A 73 10.47 -2.14 11.66
N VAL A 74 9.52 -1.22 11.71
CA VAL A 74 8.08 -1.53 11.73
C VAL A 74 7.64 -2.39 10.55
N TRP A 75 8.28 -2.23 9.39
CA TRP A 75 7.93 -2.98 8.18
C TRP A 75 8.46 -4.42 8.13
N VAL A 76 9.39 -4.77 9.00
CA VAL A 76 10.01 -6.10 9.06
C VAL A 76 9.73 -6.83 10.37
N SER A 77 9.43 -6.09 11.46
CA SER A 77 9.13 -6.67 12.79
C SER A 77 7.73 -7.29 12.89
N VAL A 78 6.78 -6.83 12.09
CA VAL A 78 5.41 -7.38 12.08
C VAL A 78 5.39 -8.80 11.52
N GLN A 79 4.52 -9.65 12.08
CA GLN A 79 4.35 -11.05 11.63
C GLN A 79 2.93 -11.23 11.09
N ASN A 80 2.77 -11.08 9.80
CA ASN A 80 1.48 -11.17 9.10
C ASN A 80 1.66 -11.77 7.69
N LEU A 81 0.60 -11.77 6.89
CA LEU A 81 0.64 -12.28 5.51
C LEU A 81 1.79 -11.69 4.69
N VAL A 82 2.11 -10.40 4.86
CA VAL A 82 3.09 -9.71 4.01
C VAL A 82 4.52 -10.11 4.36
N THR A 83 4.81 -10.42 5.62
CA THR A 83 6.15 -10.79 6.12
C THR A 83 6.35 -12.30 6.27
N SER A 84 5.30 -13.10 6.09
CA SER A 84 5.37 -14.57 6.18
C SER A 84 6.06 -15.20 4.97
N TYR A 85 6.53 -16.45 5.13
CA TYR A 85 7.25 -17.21 4.11
C TYR A 85 6.84 -18.69 4.09
N GLY A 86 6.94 -19.33 2.93
CA GLY A 86 6.78 -20.77 2.79
C GLY A 86 5.37 -21.28 3.11
N ALA A 87 5.27 -22.29 3.97
CA ALA A 87 4.00 -22.91 4.34
C ALA A 87 3.09 -21.94 5.10
N GLU A 88 3.66 -21.12 5.97
CA GLU A 88 2.93 -20.11 6.73
C GLU A 88 2.29 -19.05 5.84
N HIS A 89 3.03 -18.53 4.87
CA HIS A 89 2.46 -17.64 3.86
C HIS A 89 1.31 -18.30 3.11
N ARG A 90 1.44 -19.58 2.69
CA ARG A 90 0.36 -20.27 1.98
C ARG A 90 -0.90 -20.41 2.81
N ARG A 91 -0.75 -20.72 4.12
CA ARG A 91 -1.86 -20.80 5.07
C ARG A 91 -2.59 -19.47 5.20
N LEU A 92 -1.86 -18.41 5.57
CA LEU A 92 -2.43 -17.07 5.73
C LEU A 92 -3.04 -16.55 4.41
N ARG A 93 -2.36 -16.77 3.28
CA ARG A 93 -2.86 -16.37 1.96
C ARG A 93 -4.17 -17.06 1.59
N GLY A 94 -4.32 -18.33 1.92
CA GLY A 94 -5.56 -19.08 1.69
C GLY A 94 -6.72 -18.52 2.50
N LEU A 95 -6.49 -18.25 3.79
CA LEU A 95 -7.50 -17.68 4.69
C LEU A 95 -7.91 -16.26 4.24
N MET A 96 -6.95 -15.37 4.01
CA MET A 96 -7.22 -13.99 3.56
C MET A 96 -7.88 -13.97 2.17
N GLY A 97 -7.40 -14.78 1.22
CA GLY A 97 -7.92 -14.85 -0.14
C GLY A 97 -9.38 -15.29 -0.22
N SER A 98 -9.82 -16.19 0.68
CA SER A 98 -11.20 -16.63 0.78
C SER A 98 -12.17 -15.48 1.14
N ALA A 99 -11.68 -14.51 1.91
CA ALA A 99 -12.46 -13.34 2.32
C ALA A 99 -12.40 -12.21 1.28
N PHE A 100 -11.33 -12.14 0.47
CA PHE A 100 -11.07 -11.05 -0.51
C PHE A 100 -11.38 -11.50 -1.95
N THR A 101 -12.62 -11.88 -2.20
CA THR A 101 -13.04 -12.41 -3.51
C THR A 101 -13.38 -11.30 -4.50
N ALA A 102 -13.19 -11.55 -5.81
CA ALA A 102 -13.58 -10.64 -6.89
C ALA A 102 -15.08 -10.26 -6.83
N ARG A 103 -15.95 -11.19 -6.40
CA ARG A 103 -17.39 -10.93 -6.20
C ARG A 103 -17.62 -9.88 -5.11
N ARG A 104 -16.97 -10.02 -3.93
CA ARG A 104 -17.12 -9.04 -2.83
C ARG A 104 -16.60 -7.68 -3.23
N VAL A 105 -15.45 -7.64 -3.90
CA VAL A 105 -14.88 -6.39 -4.42
C VAL A 105 -15.85 -5.74 -5.41
N GLY A 106 -16.42 -6.48 -6.36
CA GLY A 106 -17.39 -5.94 -7.32
C GLY A 106 -18.64 -5.33 -6.69
N LEU A 107 -19.11 -5.90 -5.56
CA LEU A 107 -20.26 -5.38 -4.82
C LEU A 107 -20.01 -4.01 -4.16
N LEU A 108 -18.75 -3.61 -3.99
CA LEU A 108 -18.38 -2.30 -3.44
C LEU A 108 -18.53 -1.16 -4.46
N GLY A 109 -18.60 -1.44 -5.76
CA GLY A 109 -18.63 -0.41 -6.80
C GLY A 109 -19.66 0.70 -6.56
N PRO A 110 -20.96 0.41 -6.34
CA PRO A 110 -21.96 1.43 -6.05
C PRO A 110 -21.59 2.27 -4.81
N ARG A 111 -21.09 1.63 -3.76
CA ARG A 111 -20.72 2.31 -2.52
C ARG A 111 -19.49 3.22 -2.71
N VAL A 112 -18.50 2.79 -3.50
CA VAL A 112 -17.37 3.64 -3.90
C VAL A 112 -17.88 4.89 -4.64
N GLY A 113 -18.85 4.73 -5.55
CA GLY A 113 -19.47 5.85 -6.25
C GLY A 113 -20.18 6.84 -5.32
N GLU A 114 -20.95 6.34 -4.34
CA GLU A 114 -21.62 7.19 -3.33
C GLU A 114 -20.60 7.96 -2.47
N ILE A 115 -19.54 7.28 -2.02
CA ILE A 115 -18.45 7.91 -1.25
C ILE A 115 -17.78 8.99 -2.08
N ALA A 116 -17.45 8.70 -3.35
CA ALA A 116 -16.85 9.65 -4.26
C ALA A 116 -17.74 10.89 -4.45
N ALA A 117 -19.03 10.70 -4.72
CA ALA A 117 -19.97 11.80 -4.90
C ALA A 117 -20.05 12.73 -3.68
N GLY A 118 -20.17 12.16 -2.46
CA GLY A 118 -20.20 12.95 -1.24
C GLY A 118 -18.89 13.71 -0.95
N LEU A 119 -17.74 13.14 -1.36
CA LEU A 119 -16.45 13.84 -1.23
C LEU A 119 -16.33 14.98 -2.25
N LEU A 120 -16.83 14.82 -3.47
CA LEU A 120 -16.84 15.88 -4.49
C LEU A 120 -17.73 17.06 -4.08
N GLU A 121 -18.88 16.82 -3.44
CA GLU A 121 -19.71 17.86 -2.84
C GLU A 121 -18.94 18.63 -1.74
N GLY A 122 -18.20 17.91 -0.88
CA GLY A 122 -17.34 18.51 0.12
C GLY A 122 -16.21 19.36 -0.46
N MET A 123 -15.58 18.88 -1.52
CA MET A 123 -14.56 19.66 -2.26
C MET A 123 -15.12 20.93 -2.86
N GLU A 124 -16.31 20.86 -3.44
CA GLU A 124 -16.98 22.03 -4.02
C GLU A 124 -17.33 23.07 -2.95
N ALA A 125 -17.82 22.63 -1.77
CA ALA A 125 -18.07 23.51 -0.65
C ALA A 125 -16.77 24.17 -0.15
N ALA A 126 -15.72 23.39 0.04
CA ALA A 126 -14.41 23.90 0.45
C ALA A 126 -13.84 24.91 -0.56
N ALA A 127 -14.01 24.69 -1.85
CA ALA A 127 -13.55 25.62 -2.89
C ALA A 127 -14.28 26.97 -2.86
N ARG A 128 -15.57 27.01 -2.47
CA ARG A 128 -16.32 28.26 -2.30
C ARG A 128 -15.81 29.09 -1.11
N GLU A 129 -15.33 28.40 -0.06
CA GLU A 129 -14.84 29.05 1.16
C GLU A 129 -13.35 29.42 1.06
N ALA A 130 -12.59 28.68 0.23
CA ALA A 130 -11.15 28.86 0.11
C ALA A 130 -10.80 30.16 -0.59
N ARG A 131 -9.81 30.88 -0.05
CA ARG A 131 -9.26 32.07 -0.69
C ARG A 131 -8.66 31.71 -2.06
N GLY A 132 -9.21 32.33 -3.13
CA GLY A 132 -8.80 32.04 -4.50
C GLY A 132 -9.35 30.73 -5.06
N GLY A 133 -10.23 30.01 -4.34
CA GLY A 133 -10.88 28.77 -4.80
C GLY A 133 -9.95 27.59 -4.95
N VAL A 134 -8.75 27.62 -4.36
CA VAL A 134 -7.76 26.53 -4.41
C VAL A 134 -8.10 25.50 -3.35
N VAL A 135 -8.16 24.23 -3.75
CA VAL A 135 -8.38 23.09 -2.85
C VAL A 135 -7.34 21.99 -3.08
N ASP A 136 -7.05 21.22 -2.05
CA ASP A 136 -6.15 20.07 -2.14
C ASP A 136 -6.93 18.80 -2.44
N VAL A 137 -6.77 18.26 -3.66
CA VAL A 137 -7.41 16.99 -4.07
C VAL A 137 -6.92 15.83 -3.23
N ARG A 138 -5.63 15.82 -2.84
CA ARG A 138 -5.11 14.73 -2.02
C ARG A 138 -5.83 14.67 -0.68
N GLY A 139 -5.88 15.78 0.05
CA GLY A 139 -6.46 15.83 1.39
C GLY A 139 -7.98 15.70 1.41
N LEU A 140 -8.68 16.28 0.43
CA LEU A 140 -10.15 16.32 0.43
C LEU A 140 -10.82 15.16 -0.33
N TYR A 141 -10.07 14.47 -1.21
CA TYR A 141 -10.64 13.41 -2.04
C TYR A 141 -9.83 12.12 -2.01
N ALA A 142 -8.57 12.16 -2.44
CA ALA A 142 -7.77 10.94 -2.62
C ALA A 142 -7.51 10.20 -1.30
N GLN A 143 -7.30 10.91 -0.20
CA GLN A 143 -7.05 10.31 1.12
C GLN A 143 -8.32 9.79 1.80
N PRO A 144 -9.43 10.52 1.89
CA PRO A 144 -10.63 10.02 2.57
C PRO A 144 -11.37 8.91 1.79
N LEU A 145 -11.22 8.81 0.48
CA LEU A 145 -11.94 7.82 -0.32
C LEU A 145 -11.56 6.38 0.06
N PRO A 146 -10.30 5.91 -0.09
CA PRO A 146 -9.95 4.54 0.27
C PRO A 146 -10.14 4.27 1.76
N SER A 147 -9.93 5.25 2.63
CA SER A 147 -10.19 5.09 4.06
C SER A 147 -11.65 4.75 4.34
N ARG A 148 -12.60 5.46 3.70
CA ARG A 148 -14.03 5.17 3.84
C ARG A 148 -14.41 3.84 3.23
N VAL A 149 -13.84 3.47 2.07
CA VAL A 149 -14.07 2.16 1.43
C VAL A 149 -13.58 1.03 2.33
N MET A 150 -12.42 1.17 2.95
CA MET A 150 -11.90 0.17 3.89
C MET A 150 -12.81 0.02 5.12
N LEU A 151 -13.35 1.12 5.67
CA LEU A 151 -14.33 1.03 6.78
C LEU A 151 -15.58 0.23 6.38
N GLU A 152 -16.09 0.41 5.16
CA GLU A 152 -17.21 -0.37 4.63
C GLU A 152 -16.83 -1.86 4.43
N LEU A 153 -15.69 -2.13 3.80
CA LEU A 153 -15.22 -3.48 3.54
C LEU A 153 -15.05 -4.29 4.84
N PHE A 154 -14.51 -3.64 5.87
CA PHE A 154 -14.33 -4.26 7.20
C PHE A 154 -15.63 -4.34 7.99
N GLY A 155 -16.71 -3.71 7.51
CA GLY A 155 -17.98 -3.62 8.22
C GLY A 155 -17.85 -2.89 9.55
N ILE A 156 -17.05 -1.83 9.59
CA ILE A 156 -16.80 -1.06 10.82
C ILE A 156 -18.08 -0.36 11.28
N PRO A 157 -18.63 -0.69 12.48
CA PRO A 157 -19.80 -0.01 13.03
C PRO A 157 -19.52 1.49 13.26
N GLU A 158 -20.57 2.30 13.21
CA GLU A 158 -20.45 3.76 13.33
C GLU A 158 -19.72 4.19 14.61
N GLU A 159 -19.93 3.49 15.72
CA GLU A 159 -19.30 3.73 17.02
C GLU A 159 -17.77 3.62 17.02
N PHE A 160 -17.19 2.84 16.08
CA PHE A 160 -15.73 2.69 15.93
C PHE A 160 -15.13 3.63 14.87
N ARG A 161 -15.95 4.20 13.97
CA ARG A 161 -15.46 4.96 12.81
C ARG A 161 -14.67 6.21 13.20
N GLY A 162 -15.12 6.93 14.24
CA GLY A 162 -14.43 8.12 14.72
C GLY A 162 -13.03 7.81 15.21
N ALA A 163 -12.92 6.88 16.16
CA ALA A 163 -11.63 6.47 16.73
C ALA A 163 -10.68 5.92 15.67
N LEU A 164 -11.17 5.05 14.76
CA LEU A 164 -10.33 4.49 13.71
C LEU A 164 -9.86 5.54 12.71
N ARG A 165 -10.68 6.53 12.38
CA ARG A 165 -10.27 7.62 11.50
C ARG A 165 -9.12 8.41 12.12
N GLU A 166 -9.23 8.84 13.36
CA GLU A 166 -8.17 9.58 14.08
C GLU A 166 -6.87 8.75 14.15
N ILE A 167 -6.98 7.46 14.45
CA ILE A 167 -5.82 6.56 14.53
C ILE A 167 -5.15 6.40 13.16
N ILE A 168 -5.93 6.20 12.08
CA ILE A 168 -5.42 6.05 10.72
C ILE A 168 -4.74 7.35 10.26
N GLU A 169 -5.36 8.50 10.49
CA GLU A 169 -4.76 9.81 10.18
C GLU A 169 -3.44 10.00 10.93
N GLY A 170 -3.38 9.65 12.22
CA GLY A 170 -2.16 9.68 13.02
C GLY A 170 -1.09 8.67 12.57
N PHE A 171 -1.49 7.53 12.01
CA PHE A 171 -0.55 6.52 11.50
C PHE A 171 0.18 6.99 10.23
N PHE A 172 -0.50 7.74 9.37
CA PHE A 172 0.07 8.30 8.14
C PHE A 172 0.68 9.70 8.32
N ALA A 173 0.57 10.30 9.51
CA ALA A 173 1.18 11.60 9.78
C ALA A 173 2.71 11.48 9.82
N THR A 174 3.38 12.09 8.84
CA THR A 174 4.83 12.18 8.80
C THR A 174 5.30 13.25 9.80
N GLY A 175 6.22 12.89 10.71
CA GLY A 175 6.79 13.84 11.70
C GLY A 175 6.25 13.70 13.11
N VAL A 176 5.48 12.66 13.42
CA VAL A 176 5.09 12.31 14.80
C VAL A 176 6.28 11.79 15.59
N SER A 177 6.31 12.04 16.90
CA SER A 177 7.34 11.48 17.77
C SER A 177 7.22 9.96 17.85
N LEU A 178 8.34 9.29 18.19
CA LEU A 178 8.33 7.82 18.39
C LEU A 178 7.31 7.41 19.49
N GLU A 179 7.14 8.24 20.51
CA GLU A 179 6.19 8.02 21.59
C GLU A 179 4.74 8.12 21.09
N ASP A 180 4.43 9.12 20.24
CA ASP A 180 3.11 9.27 19.62
C ASP A 180 2.81 8.10 18.68
N ALA A 181 3.79 7.68 17.87
CA ALA A 181 3.66 6.52 16.99
C ALA A 181 3.35 5.24 17.79
N ARG A 182 4.02 5.01 18.92
CA ARG A 182 3.74 3.88 19.83
C ARG A 182 2.35 3.97 20.44
N ARG A 183 1.92 5.14 20.90
CA ARG A 183 0.56 5.34 21.42
C ARG A 183 -0.51 5.07 20.37
N ASN A 184 -0.32 5.57 19.15
CA ASN A 184 -1.24 5.34 18.03
C ASN A 184 -1.32 3.85 17.69
N TYR A 185 -0.18 3.14 17.65
CA TYR A 185 -0.15 1.71 17.40
C TYR A 185 -0.88 0.91 18.49
N ALA A 186 -0.64 1.22 19.76
CA ALA A 186 -1.33 0.58 20.88
C ALA A 186 -2.85 0.86 20.86
N ALA A 187 -3.26 2.07 20.50
CA ALA A 187 -4.67 2.42 20.33
C ALA A 187 -5.31 1.63 19.19
N LEU A 188 -4.61 1.50 18.04
CA LEU A 188 -5.08 0.72 16.89
C LEU A 188 -5.27 -0.76 17.25
N TYR A 189 -4.29 -1.34 17.95
CA TYR A 189 -4.35 -2.73 18.39
C TYR A 189 -5.56 -2.99 19.30
N ARG A 190 -5.77 -2.15 20.30
CA ARG A 190 -6.90 -2.23 21.21
C ARG A 190 -8.24 -2.10 20.47
N THR A 191 -8.38 -1.08 19.62
CA THR A 191 -9.61 -0.84 18.85
C THR A 191 -9.93 -2.00 17.90
N MET A 192 -8.90 -2.62 17.29
CA MET A 192 -9.10 -3.80 16.46
C MET A 192 -9.51 -5.03 17.27
N GLY A 193 -8.96 -5.23 18.46
CA GLY A 193 -9.40 -6.30 19.39
C GLY A 193 -10.87 -6.13 19.82
N GLU A 194 -11.27 -4.89 20.15
CA GLU A 194 -12.66 -4.56 20.48
C GLU A 194 -13.60 -4.81 19.29
N LEU A 195 -13.17 -4.45 18.08
CA LEU A 195 -13.92 -4.73 16.84
C LEU A 195 -14.10 -6.22 16.63
N VAL A 196 -13.05 -7.03 16.78
CA VAL A 196 -13.12 -8.50 16.66
C VAL A 196 -14.11 -9.06 17.69
N ALA A 197 -14.02 -8.65 18.95
CA ALA A 197 -14.95 -9.06 20.00
C ALA A 197 -16.40 -8.66 19.69
N PHE A 198 -16.62 -7.46 19.13
CA PHE A 198 -17.94 -7.00 18.68
C PHE A 198 -18.47 -7.89 17.54
N LYS A 199 -17.66 -8.14 16.50
CA LYS A 199 -18.03 -8.93 15.32
C LYS A 199 -18.31 -10.41 15.64
N ARG A 200 -17.63 -10.98 16.62
CA ARG A 200 -17.96 -12.33 17.12
C ARG A 200 -19.37 -12.41 17.69
N ARG A 201 -19.81 -11.36 18.39
CA ARG A 201 -21.18 -11.30 18.94
C ARG A 201 -22.24 -10.92 17.91
N ARG A 202 -21.83 -10.15 16.87
CA ARG A 202 -22.71 -9.62 15.82
C ARG A 202 -22.05 -9.76 14.46
N PRO A 203 -21.96 -10.98 13.91
CA PRO A 203 -21.36 -11.20 12.59
C PRO A 203 -22.19 -10.54 11.50
N GLY A 204 -21.51 -10.07 10.45
CA GLY A 204 -22.10 -9.48 9.24
C GLY A 204 -21.54 -10.09 7.96
N GLU A 205 -21.97 -9.57 6.82
CA GLU A 205 -21.45 -9.98 5.50
C GLU A 205 -20.17 -9.17 5.12
N ASP A 206 -19.29 -8.90 6.08
CA ASP A 206 -18.09 -8.09 5.94
C ASP A 206 -16.80 -8.91 6.04
N LEU A 207 -15.67 -8.26 5.73
CA LEU A 207 -14.35 -8.90 5.72
C LEU A 207 -13.96 -9.39 7.13
N THR A 208 -14.20 -8.58 8.16
CA THR A 208 -13.84 -8.94 9.55
C THR A 208 -14.57 -10.19 9.99
N SER A 209 -15.89 -10.25 9.77
CA SER A 209 -16.71 -11.42 10.08
C SER A 209 -16.29 -12.67 9.30
N ALA A 210 -15.92 -12.50 8.03
CA ALA A 210 -15.43 -13.60 7.18
C ALA A 210 -14.09 -14.15 7.68
N LEU A 211 -13.17 -13.29 8.12
CA LEU A 211 -11.87 -13.69 8.65
C LEU A 211 -12.02 -14.40 10.02
N ILE A 212 -12.91 -13.90 10.87
CA ILE A 212 -13.24 -14.57 12.13
C ILE A 212 -13.78 -15.98 11.84
N ALA A 213 -14.72 -16.12 10.90
CA ALA A 213 -15.28 -17.43 10.54
C ALA A 213 -14.23 -18.39 9.96
N ALA A 214 -13.31 -17.88 9.12
CA ALA A 214 -12.21 -18.66 8.57
C ALA A 214 -11.19 -19.09 9.63
N GLY A 215 -11.03 -18.27 10.69
CA GLY A 215 -10.17 -18.58 11.84
C GLY A 215 -10.78 -19.54 12.87
N SER A 216 -12.11 -19.67 12.90
CA SER A 216 -12.84 -20.49 13.89
C SER A 216 -12.69 -22.01 13.71
N GLY A 217 -11.87 -22.48 12.76
CA GLY A 217 -11.44 -23.87 12.68
C GLY A 217 -10.39 -24.28 13.72
N ALA A 218 -9.89 -23.35 14.55
CA ALA A 218 -9.07 -23.60 15.71
C ALA A 218 -9.95 -23.99 16.89
N ASP A 219 -9.56 -25.05 17.60
CA ASP A 219 -10.26 -25.59 18.80
C ASP A 219 -10.37 -24.46 19.85
N PRO A 220 -11.59 -24.11 20.33
CA PRO A 220 -11.75 -23.11 21.40
C PRO A 220 -11.11 -23.52 22.74
N ALA A 221 -10.56 -24.72 22.84
CA ALA A 221 -9.85 -25.24 23.99
C ALA A 221 -8.31 -25.10 23.91
N ASP A 222 -7.75 -24.34 22.96
CA ASP A 222 -6.31 -24.04 22.92
C ASP A 222 -5.92 -23.18 24.14
N PRO A 223 -5.17 -23.75 25.14
CA PRO A 223 -4.77 -23.01 26.34
C PRO A 223 -3.70 -21.92 26.08
N GLY A 224 -3.29 -21.69 24.82
CA GLY A 224 -2.37 -20.65 24.39
C GLY A 224 -3.01 -19.34 23.94
N ALA A 225 -4.35 -19.20 24.00
CA ALA A 225 -4.99 -17.93 23.70
C ALA A 225 -4.73 -16.95 24.86
N PRO A 226 -4.06 -15.80 24.65
CA PRO A 226 -3.88 -14.81 25.71
C PRO A 226 -5.25 -14.33 26.18
N SER A 227 -5.55 -14.58 27.46
CA SER A 227 -6.82 -14.19 28.09
C SER A 227 -6.92 -12.70 28.38
N ASP A 228 -5.81 -11.96 28.26
CA ASP A 228 -5.74 -10.53 28.54
C ASP A 228 -5.16 -9.73 27.37
N LEU A 229 -5.90 -8.71 26.96
CA LEU A 229 -5.45 -7.70 25.97
C LEU A 229 -4.12 -7.00 26.37
N ALA A 230 -3.73 -7.09 27.65
CA ALA A 230 -2.50 -6.53 28.18
C ALA A 230 -1.24 -7.15 27.55
N ASP A 231 -1.26 -8.47 27.24
CA ASP A 231 -0.14 -9.15 26.58
C ASP A 231 0.08 -8.74 25.12
N LEU A 232 -0.95 -8.16 24.48
CA LEU A 232 -0.87 -7.69 23.10
C LEU A 232 -0.19 -6.33 22.98
N THR A 233 -0.13 -5.55 24.06
CA THR A 233 0.50 -4.21 24.08
C THR A 233 2.01 -4.25 24.29
N ASP A 234 2.57 -5.37 24.75
CA ASP A 234 4.02 -5.53 25.01
C ASP A 234 4.85 -5.62 23.70
N VAL A 235 4.18 -5.85 22.55
CA VAL A 235 4.83 -5.85 21.22
C VAL A 235 5.37 -4.46 20.83
N ALA A 236 4.83 -3.38 21.40
CA ALA A 236 5.34 -2.02 21.18
C ALA A 236 6.56 -1.68 22.04
N GLY A 237 6.86 -2.47 23.07
CA GLY A 237 7.92 -2.25 24.06
C GLY A 237 9.14 -3.15 23.95
N GLY A 238 9.05 -4.27 23.26
CA GLY A 238 10.13 -5.24 23.19
C GLY A 238 10.26 -5.89 21.82
N VAL A 239 11.34 -5.58 21.10
CA VAL A 239 11.96 -6.53 20.16
C VAL A 239 12.51 -7.67 21.03
N GLY A 240 11.61 -8.39 21.67
CA GLY A 240 11.91 -9.53 22.53
C GLY A 240 11.86 -10.81 21.73
N ALA A 241 12.83 -11.65 21.90
CA ALA A 241 13.11 -12.94 21.32
C ALA A 241 11.95 -14.00 21.41
N GLY A 242 10.75 -13.66 20.93
CA GLY A 242 9.69 -14.60 20.62
C GLY A 242 9.91 -15.12 19.21
N GLY A 243 10.59 -16.25 19.07
CA GLY A 243 10.65 -16.98 17.82
C GLY A 243 9.21 -17.37 17.37
N PRO A 244 9.01 -17.67 16.07
CA PRO A 244 7.70 -18.03 15.56
C PRO A 244 7.14 -19.23 16.37
N GLU A 245 5.95 -19.05 16.95
CA GLU A 245 5.18 -20.16 17.47
C GLU A 245 5.02 -21.23 16.40
N ALA A 246 5.06 -22.49 16.80
CA ALA A 246 4.84 -23.61 15.89
C ALA A 246 3.51 -23.41 15.15
N PRO A 247 3.39 -23.81 13.85
CA PRO A 247 2.17 -23.61 13.08
C PRO A 247 1.00 -24.26 13.83
N GLY A 248 0.17 -23.43 14.44
CA GLY A 248 -1.08 -23.81 15.06
C GLY A 248 -2.02 -24.39 14.02
N GLY A 249 -3.02 -25.14 14.45
CA GLY A 249 -4.03 -25.78 13.61
C GLY A 249 -4.64 -24.81 12.59
N GLY A 250 -5.29 -25.29 11.55
CA GLY A 250 -5.67 -24.61 10.30
C GLY A 250 -6.38 -23.24 10.34
N GLY A 251 -6.62 -22.63 11.51
CA GLY A 251 -7.25 -21.33 11.71
C GLY A 251 -6.27 -20.17 11.99
N LEU A 252 -6.80 -18.97 12.32
CA LEU A 252 -6.05 -17.80 12.77
C LEU A 252 -6.08 -17.71 14.30
N SER A 253 -4.94 -17.53 14.93
CA SER A 253 -4.89 -17.10 16.33
C SER A 253 -5.46 -15.67 16.46
N GLU A 254 -5.80 -15.25 17.69
CA GLU A 254 -6.29 -13.89 17.96
C GLU A 254 -5.29 -12.84 17.51
N LYS A 255 -4.02 -13.04 17.82
CA LYS A 255 -2.93 -12.15 17.41
C LYS A 255 -2.79 -12.08 15.90
N GLU A 256 -2.78 -13.22 15.19
CA GLU A 256 -2.70 -13.24 13.73
C GLU A 256 -3.89 -12.54 13.09
N LEU A 257 -5.09 -12.72 13.65
CA LEU A 257 -6.30 -12.05 13.16
C LEU A 257 -6.15 -10.52 13.25
N VAL A 258 -5.78 -10.01 14.42
CA VAL A 258 -5.59 -8.56 14.65
C VAL A 258 -4.44 -8.00 13.80
N ASP A 259 -3.30 -8.66 13.75
CA ASP A 259 -2.14 -8.26 12.94
C ASP A 259 -2.48 -8.17 11.46
N ASN A 260 -3.22 -9.15 10.95
CA ASN A 260 -3.62 -9.15 9.55
C ASN A 260 -4.72 -8.13 9.25
N LEU A 261 -5.66 -7.85 10.17
CA LEU A 261 -6.64 -6.78 10.03
C LEU A 261 -5.96 -5.41 9.97
N ILE A 262 -5.01 -5.15 10.87
CA ILE A 262 -4.21 -3.90 10.88
C ILE A 262 -3.43 -3.76 9.57
N MET A 263 -2.77 -4.83 9.12
CA MET A 263 -2.02 -4.85 7.87
C MET A 263 -2.91 -4.55 6.67
N LEU A 264 -4.07 -5.21 6.56
CA LEU A 264 -5.00 -5.00 5.45
C LEU A 264 -5.54 -3.58 5.44
N LEU A 265 -5.89 -3.01 6.61
CA LEU A 265 -6.37 -1.64 6.72
C LEU A 265 -5.30 -0.64 6.27
N SER A 266 -4.07 -0.79 6.75
CA SER A 266 -2.95 0.10 6.42
C SER A 266 -2.56 -0.01 4.94
N ALA A 267 -2.39 -1.25 4.43
CA ALA A 267 -1.99 -1.49 3.05
C ALA A 267 -3.07 -1.10 2.03
N GLY A 268 -4.34 -1.10 2.44
CA GLY A 268 -5.47 -0.76 1.56
C GLY A 268 -5.67 0.74 1.36
N CYS A 269 -5.11 1.59 2.21
CA CYS A 269 -5.33 3.05 2.15
C CYS A 269 -4.23 3.78 1.36
N GLU A 270 -3.02 3.84 1.88
CA GLU A 270 -1.99 4.76 1.38
C GLU A 270 -1.59 4.54 -0.09
N PRO A 271 -1.37 3.31 -0.59
CA PRO A 271 -1.02 3.14 -2.01
C PRO A 271 -2.13 3.61 -2.96
N THR A 272 -3.40 3.46 -2.57
CA THR A 272 -4.54 3.94 -3.36
C THR A 272 -4.61 5.47 -3.35
N VAL A 273 -4.32 6.12 -2.22
CA VAL A 273 -4.17 7.58 -2.13
C VAL A 273 -3.12 8.09 -3.11
N ASN A 274 -1.95 7.46 -3.12
CA ASN A 274 -0.87 7.84 -4.01
C ASN A 274 -1.21 7.58 -5.49
N LEU A 275 -1.87 6.45 -5.80
CA LEU A 275 -2.36 6.17 -7.15
C LEU A 275 -3.30 7.26 -7.65
N LEU A 276 -4.28 7.65 -6.86
CA LEU A 276 -5.24 8.70 -7.20
C LEU A 276 -4.55 10.05 -7.39
N ALA A 277 -3.72 10.44 -6.45
CA ALA A 277 -3.00 11.70 -6.50
C ALA A 277 -2.05 11.77 -7.70
N ASN A 278 -1.28 10.71 -7.97
CA ASN A 278 -0.40 10.60 -9.12
C ASN A 278 -1.17 10.69 -10.44
N ALA A 279 -2.27 9.92 -10.57
CA ALA A 279 -3.09 9.91 -11.77
C ALA A 279 -3.71 11.29 -12.06
N VAL A 280 -4.18 12.01 -11.03
CA VAL A 280 -4.69 13.38 -11.17
C VAL A 280 -3.59 14.31 -11.67
N VAL A 281 -2.41 14.29 -11.08
CA VAL A 281 -1.28 15.13 -11.52
C VAL A 281 -0.88 14.81 -12.95
N LEU A 282 -0.77 13.54 -13.32
CA LEU A 282 -0.41 13.10 -14.66
C LEU A 282 -1.42 13.59 -15.72
N LEU A 283 -2.72 13.43 -15.48
CA LEU A 283 -3.77 13.88 -16.39
C LEU A 283 -3.84 15.41 -16.53
N LEU A 284 -3.60 16.14 -15.43
CA LEU A 284 -3.60 17.60 -15.47
C LEU A 284 -2.33 18.18 -16.13
N ARG A 285 -1.22 17.43 -16.12
CA ARG A 285 0.02 17.80 -16.84
C ARG A 285 -0.05 17.48 -18.34
N GLU A 286 -0.79 16.45 -18.69
CA GLU A 286 -0.89 15.90 -20.04
C GLU A 286 -2.36 15.94 -20.54
N PRO A 287 -2.95 17.13 -20.80
CA PRO A 287 -4.37 17.25 -21.16
C PRO A 287 -4.75 16.47 -22.43
N GLY A 288 -3.79 16.20 -23.33
CA GLY A 288 -4.01 15.33 -24.47
C GLY A 288 -4.35 13.88 -24.09
N GLN A 289 -3.82 13.38 -22.98
CA GLN A 289 -4.13 12.05 -22.48
C GLN A 289 -5.55 11.99 -21.90
N LEU A 290 -5.96 13.05 -21.19
CA LEU A 290 -7.33 13.19 -20.69
C LEU A 290 -8.34 13.26 -21.84
N GLU A 291 -8.01 13.92 -22.95
CA GLU A 291 -8.87 13.98 -24.13
C GLU A 291 -9.07 12.61 -24.80
N LEU A 292 -8.04 11.73 -24.79
CA LEU A 292 -8.20 10.35 -25.26
C LEU A 292 -9.24 9.59 -24.44
N VAL A 293 -9.31 9.82 -23.13
CA VAL A 293 -10.30 9.20 -22.25
C VAL A 293 -11.70 9.78 -22.51
N ARG A 294 -11.81 11.11 -22.57
CA ARG A 294 -13.09 11.82 -22.82
C ARG A 294 -13.72 11.46 -24.17
N SER A 295 -12.89 11.28 -25.19
CA SER A 295 -13.33 10.83 -26.51
C SER A 295 -13.61 9.33 -26.62
N GLY A 296 -13.45 8.57 -25.54
CA GLY A 296 -13.65 7.11 -25.52
C GLY A 296 -12.58 6.29 -26.25
N ARG A 297 -11.45 6.91 -26.63
CA ARG A 297 -10.31 6.23 -27.27
C ARG A 297 -9.48 5.45 -26.28
N ALA A 298 -9.46 5.87 -25.01
CA ALA A 298 -8.91 5.17 -23.87
C ALA A 298 -9.97 5.05 -22.76
N SER A 299 -9.79 4.12 -21.84
CA SER A 299 -10.66 3.95 -20.68
C SER A 299 -10.00 4.48 -19.40
N TRP A 300 -10.77 4.73 -18.35
CA TRP A 300 -10.24 5.04 -17.03
C TRP A 300 -9.33 3.94 -16.49
N ARG A 301 -9.60 2.70 -16.86
CA ARG A 301 -8.73 1.56 -16.56
C ARG A 301 -7.36 1.72 -17.19
N ASP A 302 -7.27 2.21 -18.44
CA ASP A 302 -5.99 2.44 -19.10
C ASP A 302 -5.19 3.54 -18.40
N VAL A 303 -5.87 4.59 -17.89
CA VAL A 303 -5.27 5.62 -17.03
C VAL A 303 -4.68 5.00 -15.76
N VAL A 304 -5.45 4.15 -15.08
CA VAL A 304 -5.02 3.50 -13.83
C VAL A 304 -3.78 2.63 -14.07
N GLU A 305 -3.79 1.78 -15.11
CA GLU A 305 -2.65 0.90 -15.39
C GLU A 305 -1.40 1.71 -15.77
N GLU A 306 -1.55 2.78 -16.56
CA GLU A 306 -0.40 3.60 -16.96
C GLU A 306 0.10 4.48 -15.80
N ALA A 307 -0.77 4.98 -14.93
CA ALA A 307 -0.36 5.67 -13.70
C ALA A 307 0.40 4.74 -12.75
N LEU A 308 -0.08 3.50 -12.58
CA LEU A 308 0.61 2.45 -11.82
C LEU A 308 1.98 2.14 -12.41
N ARG A 309 2.12 2.17 -13.73
CA ARG A 309 3.39 1.93 -14.41
C ARG A 309 4.38 3.07 -14.17
N VAL A 310 4.00 4.30 -14.55
CA VAL A 310 4.93 5.43 -14.61
C VAL A 310 5.20 6.05 -13.25
N GLU A 311 4.22 6.02 -12.35
CA GLU A 311 4.31 6.52 -10.98
C GLU A 311 3.81 5.47 -9.98
N ALA A 312 4.52 4.35 -9.89
CA ALA A 312 4.19 3.29 -8.95
C ALA A 312 3.99 3.85 -7.54
N PRO A 313 2.80 3.68 -6.90
CA PRO A 313 2.49 4.26 -5.59
C PRO A 313 3.42 3.78 -4.47
N GLY A 314 3.93 2.56 -4.59
CA GLY A 314 5.01 2.01 -3.77
C GLY A 314 6.31 2.08 -4.55
N ALA A 315 7.22 2.98 -4.16
CA ALA A 315 8.51 3.12 -4.83
C ALA A 315 9.37 1.87 -4.67
N ASN A 316 9.53 1.43 -3.42
CA ASN A 316 10.37 0.32 -3.05
C ASN A 316 9.60 -0.67 -2.15
N ALA A 317 9.75 -1.96 -2.43
CA ALA A 317 9.28 -3.00 -1.52
C ALA A 317 10.38 -3.38 -0.52
N ILE A 318 10.08 -3.24 0.76
CA ILE A 318 10.93 -3.65 1.86
C ILE A 318 10.56 -5.05 2.27
N LEU A 319 11.46 -5.77 2.75
CA LEU A 319 12.73 -6.30 2.31
C LEU A 319 12.48 -7.73 1.84
N ARG A 320 13.44 -8.29 1.16
CA ARG A 320 13.56 -9.72 0.93
C ARG A 320 14.89 -10.18 1.54
N TYR A 321 15.04 -11.47 1.77
CA TYR A 321 16.23 -12.05 2.38
C TYR A 321 16.64 -13.30 1.62
N ALA A 322 17.91 -13.40 1.27
CA ALA A 322 18.46 -14.57 0.60
C ALA A 322 18.54 -15.74 1.59
N VAL A 323 17.80 -16.82 1.35
CA VAL A 323 17.79 -18.04 2.19
C VAL A 323 19.06 -18.86 1.97
N GLU A 324 19.62 -18.79 0.76
CA GLU A 324 20.91 -19.31 0.34
C GLU A 324 21.51 -18.32 -0.66
N ASP A 325 22.72 -18.58 -1.16
CA ASP A 325 23.34 -17.72 -2.17
C ASP A 325 22.48 -17.66 -3.45
N VAL A 326 22.13 -16.46 -3.90
CA VAL A 326 21.30 -16.20 -5.07
C VAL A 326 22.12 -15.49 -6.13
N ARG A 327 22.25 -16.07 -7.30
CA ARG A 327 22.95 -15.46 -8.44
C ARG A 327 21.98 -14.58 -9.24
N VAL A 328 22.39 -13.35 -9.50
CA VAL A 328 21.72 -12.39 -10.37
C VAL A 328 22.74 -11.89 -11.38
N GLY A 329 22.66 -12.33 -12.62
CA GLY A 329 23.70 -12.09 -13.62
C GLY A 329 25.08 -12.56 -13.14
N GLU A 330 26.06 -11.65 -13.14
CA GLU A 330 27.41 -11.91 -12.64
C GLU A 330 27.52 -11.73 -11.12
N THR A 331 26.49 -11.18 -10.46
CA THR A 331 26.49 -10.89 -9.02
C THR A 331 25.97 -12.09 -8.23
N VAL A 332 26.62 -12.39 -7.12
CA VAL A 332 26.12 -13.35 -6.12
C VAL A 332 25.67 -12.56 -4.89
N ILE A 333 24.39 -12.67 -4.56
CA ILE A 333 23.81 -12.16 -3.31
C ILE A 333 23.99 -13.24 -2.26
N PRO A 334 24.81 -13.00 -1.20
CA PRO A 334 25.08 -14.01 -0.19
C PRO A 334 23.83 -14.35 0.63
N ARG A 335 23.80 -15.58 1.13
CA ARG A 335 22.81 -16.02 2.12
C ARG A 335 22.77 -15.04 3.30
N GLY A 336 21.55 -14.67 3.70
CA GLY A 336 21.29 -13.76 4.83
C GLY A 336 21.37 -12.28 4.48
N ASP A 337 21.73 -11.93 3.24
CA ASP A 337 21.70 -10.54 2.80
C ASP A 337 20.28 -10.08 2.49
N ALA A 338 20.03 -8.80 2.75
CA ALA A 338 18.74 -8.15 2.47
C ALA A 338 18.71 -7.62 1.04
N LEU A 339 17.51 -7.69 0.43
CA LEU A 339 17.23 -7.13 -0.89
C LEU A 339 16.09 -6.11 -0.78
N VAL A 340 16.20 -5.02 -1.55
CA VAL A 340 15.14 -4.06 -1.80
C VAL A 340 14.73 -4.11 -3.27
N ILE A 341 13.43 -4.13 -3.53
CA ILE A 341 12.87 -4.23 -4.89
C ILE A 341 12.34 -2.86 -5.30
N GLY A 342 12.91 -2.28 -6.37
CA GLY A 342 12.55 -0.98 -6.90
C GLY A 342 11.41 -1.05 -7.90
N PHE A 343 10.15 -1.04 -7.47
CA PHE A 343 8.99 -1.12 -8.36
C PHE A 343 8.83 0.12 -9.24
N ALA A 344 9.08 1.31 -8.70
CA ALA A 344 9.01 2.54 -9.48
C ALA A 344 10.07 2.56 -10.59
N ALA A 345 11.29 2.13 -10.28
CA ALA A 345 12.35 2.00 -11.26
C ALA A 345 11.99 1.00 -12.36
N ALA A 346 11.44 -0.17 -12.00
CA ALA A 346 11.01 -1.18 -12.94
C ALA A 346 9.91 -0.69 -13.90
N GLY A 347 8.99 0.14 -13.42
CA GLY A 347 7.92 0.73 -14.25
C GLY A 347 8.42 1.69 -15.34
N ARG A 348 9.64 2.19 -15.24
CA ARG A 348 10.28 3.07 -16.23
C ARG A 348 11.48 2.43 -16.93
N ASP A 349 11.53 1.11 -16.96
CA ASP A 349 12.60 0.40 -17.65
C ASP A 349 12.45 0.52 -19.16
N PRO A 350 13.45 1.07 -19.90
CA PRO A 350 13.37 1.24 -21.34
C PRO A 350 13.43 -0.10 -22.10
N GLY A 351 14.00 -1.15 -21.51
CA GLY A 351 14.03 -2.48 -22.09
C GLY A 351 12.64 -3.10 -22.24
N VAL A 352 11.69 -2.72 -21.35
CA VAL A 352 10.30 -3.20 -21.40
C VAL A 352 9.37 -2.17 -22.05
N HIS A 353 9.56 -0.88 -21.74
CA HIS A 353 8.59 0.16 -22.06
C HIS A 353 9.02 1.10 -23.19
N GLY A 354 10.21 0.89 -23.78
CA GLY A 354 10.75 1.71 -24.85
C GLY A 354 11.49 2.95 -24.36
N GLU A 355 12.13 3.66 -25.29
CA GLU A 355 12.98 4.85 -24.98
C GLU A 355 12.19 5.96 -24.30
N ASP A 356 10.87 6.02 -24.49
CA ASP A 356 9.96 6.98 -23.88
C ASP A 356 9.27 6.45 -22.62
N ALA A 357 9.87 5.46 -21.95
CA ALA A 357 9.34 4.82 -20.73
C ALA A 357 8.95 5.81 -19.60
N GLU A 358 9.53 7.00 -19.59
CA GLU A 358 9.22 8.06 -18.61
C GLU A 358 7.93 8.83 -18.93
N ARG A 359 7.40 8.72 -20.17
CA ARG A 359 6.19 9.43 -20.57
C ARG A 359 4.94 8.70 -20.07
N PHE A 360 3.97 9.48 -19.63
CA PHE A 360 2.61 9.02 -19.38
C PHE A 360 1.86 8.92 -20.70
N ASP A 361 1.51 7.72 -21.12
CA ASP A 361 0.77 7.44 -22.36
C ASP A 361 -0.28 6.36 -22.12
N VAL A 362 -1.55 6.75 -22.00
CA VAL A 362 -2.67 5.85 -21.74
C VAL A 362 -2.90 4.83 -22.86
N MET A 363 -2.29 5.05 -24.04
CA MET A 363 -2.35 4.12 -25.17
C MET A 363 -1.15 3.15 -25.22
N ARG A 364 -0.19 3.27 -24.29
CA ARG A 364 1.00 2.41 -24.26
C ARG A 364 0.62 0.93 -24.22
N ALA A 365 1.18 0.14 -25.14
CA ALA A 365 0.87 -1.29 -25.23
C ALA A 365 1.29 -2.06 -23.97
N THR A 366 2.43 -1.67 -23.36
CA THR A 366 3.05 -2.34 -22.20
C THR A 366 2.57 -1.77 -20.85
N ARG A 367 1.56 -0.91 -20.79
CA ARG A 367 1.08 -0.27 -19.55
C ARG A 367 0.67 -1.25 -18.43
N ARG A 368 0.31 -2.49 -18.80
CA ARG A 368 -0.07 -3.55 -17.86
C ARG A 368 1.09 -4.44 -17.40
N GLU A 369 2.28 -4.22 -17.94
CA GLU A 369 3.47 -5.00 -17.58
C GLU A 369 4.21 -4.48 -16.36
N HIS A 370 3.64 -3.48 -15.68
CA HIS A 370 4.18 -2.93 -14.44
C HIS A 370 4.17 -3.93 -13.28
N LEU A 371 5.03 -3.68 -12.29
CA LEU A 371 5.17 -4.50 -11.10
C LEU A 371 4.63 -3.83 -9.82
N SER A 372 3.81 -2.79 -9.94
CA SER A 372 3.29 -2.01 -8.79
C SER A 372 2.43 -2.80 -7.82
N PHE A 373 1.89 -3.95 -8.25
CA PHE A 373 1.21 -4.90 -7.38
C PHE A 373 2.10 -6.10 -6.97
N GLY A 374 3.39 -6.02 -7.24
CA GLY A 374 4.31 -7.15 -7.04
C GLY A 374 4.12 -8.26 -8.06
N HIS A 375 4.72 -9.42 -7.77
CA HIS A 375 4.65 -10.63 -8.60
C HIS A 375 4.74 -11.88 -7.71
N GLY A 376 4.36 -13.05 -8.24
CA GLY A 376 4.47 -14.33 -7.55
C GLY A 376 3.52 -14.48 -6.37
N VAL A 377 3.94 -15.22 -5.34
CA VAL A 377 3.08 -15.63 -4.21
C VAL A 377 2.58 -14.45 -3.38
N HIS A 378 3.34 -13.36 -3.31
CA HIS A 378 2.98 -12.11 -2.62
C HIS A 378 2.30 -11.07 -3.53
N TYR A 379 1.82 -11.45 -4.72
CA TYR A 379 1.04 -10.53 -5.57
C TYR A 379 -0.09 -9.89 -4.75
N CYS A 380 -0.29 -8.59 -4.90
CA CYS A 380 -1.20 -7.79 -4.07
C CYS A 380 -2.63 -8.38 -4.04
N LEU A 381 -3.11 -8.67 -2.84
CA LEU A 381 -4.47 -9.19 -2.63
C LEU A 381 -5.52 -8.14 -2.98
N GLY A 382 -5.23 -6.86 -2.68
CA GLY A 382 -6.11 -5.71 -2.92
C GLY A 382 -6.09 -5.17 -4.36
N ALA A 383 -5.31 -5.74 -5.28
CA ALA A 383 -5.19 -5.21 -6.64
C ALA A 383 -6.53 -5.01 -7.40
N PRO A 384 -7.53 -5.92 -7.28
CA PRO A 384 -8.84 -5.68 -7.88
C PRO A 384 -9.60 -4.51 -7.25
N LEU A 385 -9.49 -4.33 -5.93
CA LEU A 385 -10.14 -3.24 -5.20
C LEU A 385 -9.52 -1.89 -5.54
N ALA A 386 -8.19 -1.79 -5.51
CA ALA A 386 -7.47 -0.56 -5.84
C ALA A 386 -7.80 -0.07 -7.26
N ARG A 387 -7.90 -0.99 -8.23
CA ARG A 387 -8.33 -0.68 -9.60
C ARG A 387 -9.76 -0.17 -9.65
N LEU A 388 -10.68 -0.86 -8.99
CA LEU A 388 -12.10 -0.48 -8.94
C LEU A 388 -12.28 0.92 -8.33
N GLU A 389 -11.64 1.17 -7.19
CA GLU A 389 -11.67 2.47 -6.53
C GLU A 389 -11.12 3.57 -7.43
N ALA A 390 -9.94 3.34 -8.02
CA ALA A 390 -9.29 4.34 -8.84
C ALA A 390 -10.08 4.65 -10.13
N GLU A 391 -10.61 3.63 -10.81
CA GLU A 391 -11.43 3.81 -12.01
C GLU A 391 -12.67 4.66 -11.70
N ILE A 392 -13.43 4.33 -10.65
CA ILE A 392 -14.65 5.05 -10.26
C ILE A 392 -14.31 6.47 -9.78
N ALA A 393 -13.30 6.61 -8.94
CA ALA A 393 -12.94 7.88 -8.33
C ALA A 393 -12.42 8.89 -9.38
N LEU A 394 -11.54 8.46 -10.28
CA LEU A 394 -11.01 9.33 -11.34
C LEU A 394 -12.11 9.77 -12.30
N GLN A 395 -12.96 8.82 -12.72
CA GLN A 395 -14.10 9.14 -13.57
C GLN A 395 -15.00 10.18 -12.90
N ALA A 396 -15.45 9.94 -11.68
CA ALA A 396 -16.34 10.85 -10.96
C ALA A 396 -15.74 12.26 -10.79
N LEU A 397 -14.43 12.34 -10.49
CA LEU A 397 -13.72 13.60 -10.29
C LEU A 397 -13.67 14.44 -11.58
N PHE A 398 -13.24 13.82 -12.69
CA PHE A 398 -13.07 14.54 -13.97
C PHE A 398 -14.38 14.78 -14.71
N ASP A 399 -15.40 13.98 -14.48
CA ASP A 399 -16.77 14.23 -14.97
C ASP A 399 -17.40 15.42 -14.21
N ARG A 400 -17.20 15.50 -12.88
CA ARG A 400 -17.73 16.60 -12.06
C ARG A 400 -17.03 17.92 -12.33
N PHE A 401 -15.70 17.91 -12.52
CA PHE A 401 -14.87 19.10 -12.68
C PHE A 401 -14.05 19.06 -13.99
N PRO A 402 -14.71 19.15 -15.16
CA PRO A 402 -14.02 19.04 -16.45
C PRO A 402 -13.02 20.18 -16.72
N GLY A 403 -13.18 21.31 -16.05
CA GLY A 403 -12.30 22.47 -16.11
C GLY A 403 -11.21 22.50 -15.04
N MET A 404 -11.05 21.42 -14.28
CA MET A 404 -10.04 21.35 -13.22
C MET A 404 -8.63 21.51 -13.77
N ARG A 405 -7.79 22.26 -13.07
CA ARG A 405 -6.39 22.48 -13.40
C ARG A 405 -5.53 22.64 -12.15
N LEU A 406 -4.25 22.34 -12.26
CA LEU A 406 -3.32 22.60 -11.15
C LEU A 406 -3.31 24.10 -10.83
N ALA A 407 -3.27 24.43 -9.54
CA ALA A 407 -3.15 25.79 -9.04
C ALA A 407 -1.68 26.25 -8.90
N VAL A 408 -0.74 25.33 -9.11
CA VAL A 408 0.71 25.56 -9.05
C VAL A 408 1.39 24.96 -10.28
N GLU A 409 2.60 25.44 -10.58
CA GLU A 409 3.42 24.79 -11.60
C GLU A 409 3.74 23.34 -11.20
N PRO A 410 3.71 22.38 -12.13
CA PRO A 410 3.95 20.96 -11.82
C PRO A 410 5.25 20.69 -11.07
N GLY A 411 6.32 21.44 -11.36
CA GLY A 411 7.62 21.33 -10.69
C GLY A 411 7.64 21.87 -9.25
N ALA A 412 6.58 22.55 -8.80
CA ALA A 412 6.45 23.02 -7.43
C ALA A 412 5.79 21.99 -6.49
N LEU A 413 5.21 20.92 -7.04
CA LEU A 413 4.65 19.83 -6.25
C LEU A 413 5.77 19.11 -5.48
N ARG A 414 5.60 18.97 -4.18
CA ARG A 414 6.57 18.28 -3.32
C ARG A 414 6.19 16.81 -3.17
N PRO A 415 7.14 15.89 -3.27
CA PRO A 415 6.89 14.48 -2.98
C PRO A 415 6.60 14.27 -1.49
N THR A 416 5.89 13.19 -1.20
CA THR A 416 5.82 12.63 0.16
C THR A 416 7.22 12.17 0.56
N GLU A 417 7.69 12.59 1.74
CA GLU A 417 9.00 12.21 2.25
C GLU A 417 8.97 10.76 2.74
N SER A 418 9.18 9.81 1.82
CA SER A 418 9.11 8.38 2.11
C SER A 418 10.03 7.57 1.21
N PHE A 419 10.77 6.64 1.81
CA PHE A 419 11.56 5.65 1.09
C PHE A 419 10.68 4.61 0.36
N ILE A 420 9.45 4.39 0.86
CA ILE A 420 8.57 3.32 0.39
C ILE A 420 7.49 3.87 -0.54
N SER A 421 6.89 4.99 -0.15
CA SER A 421 5.73 5.57 -0.82
C SER A 421 6.16 6.57 -1.88
N ASN A 422 5.42 6.62 -3.01
CA ASN A 422 5.65 7.56 -4.10
C ASN A 422 4.35 8.27 -4.46
N GLY A 423 4.29 9.56 -4.15
CA GLY A 423 3.17 10.43 -4.48
C GLY A 423 3.41 11.85 -4.05
N PRO A 424 2.63 12.83 -4.53
CA PRO A 424 2.73 14.22 -4.11
C PRO A 424 2.19 14.38 -2.70
N ARG A 425 2.80 15.27 -1.91
CA ARG A 425 2.36 15.60 -0.55
C ARG A 425 0.99 16.28 -0.53
N GLU A 426 0.69 17.07 -1.57
CA GLU A 426 -0.57 17.78 -1.79
C GLU A 426 -0.78 17.95 -3.29
N VAL A 427 -2.03 18.10 -3.72
CA VAL A 427 -2.40 18.35 -5.12
C VAL A 427 -3.34 19.57 -5.16
N PRO A 428 -2.78 20.79 -5.08
CA PRO A 428 -3.57 22.02 -5.11
C PRO A 428 -4.13 22.27 -6.51
N VAL A 429 -5.46 22.41 -6.60
CA VAL A 429 -6.18 22.63 -7.86
C VAL A 429 -7.18 23.76 -7.77
N LEU A 430 -7.54 24.29 -8.93
CA LEU A 430 -8.74 25.07 -9.17
C LEU A 430 -9.73 24.17 -9.89
N LEU A 431 -10.93 24.00 -9.33
CA LEU A 431 -11.92 23.05 -9.85
C LEU A 431 -12.51 23.48 -11.19
N GLY A 432 -12.52 24.79 -11.49
CA GLY A 432 -13.29 25.34 -12.61
C GLY A 432 -14.81 25.35 -12.32
N PRO A 433 -15.66 25.81 -13.26
CA PRO A 433 -17.10 25.72 -13.08
C PRO A 433 -17.52 24.25 -13.08
N PRO A 434 -18.38 23.82 -12.11
CA PRO A 434 -18.92 22.47 -12.12
C PRO A 434 -19.87 22.29 -13.31
N THR A 435 -19.91 21.07 -13.84
CA THR A 435 -21.02 20.70 -14.73
C THR A 435 -22.23 20.36 -13.88
N ASP A 436 -23.37 20.99 -14.17
CA ASP A 436 -24.66 20.55 -13.62
C ASP A 436 -24.85 19.09 -14.02
N GLY A 437 -24.87 18.22 -13.01
CA GLY A 437 -24.91 16.79 -13.23
C GLY A 437 -26.03 16.41 -14.18
N VAL A 438 -25.68 15.64 -15.19
CA VAL A 438 -26.69 14.86 -15.94
C VAL A 438 -27.33 13.93 -14.91
N ARG A 439 -28.58 14.19 -14.58
CA ARG A 439 -29.45 13.42 -13.67
C ARG A 439 -29.73 12.02 -14.24
#